data_cf4881a70f42791715b772748e9b34ee
#
_entry.id   cf4881a70f42791715b772748e9b34ee
#
_cell.length_a   1.000
_cell.length_b   1.000
_cell.length_c   1.000
_cell.angle_alpha   90.00
_cell.angle_beta   90.00
_cell.angle_gamma   90.00
#
_symmetry.space_group_name_H-M   'P 1'
#
loop_
_entity.id
_entity.type
_entity.pdbx_description
1 polymer ?
#
loop_
_entity_poly.entity_id
_entity_poly.type
_entity_poly.pdbx_seq_one_letter_code
_entity_poly.pdbx_strand_id
1 'polypeptide(L)'
;MRAPADGYTLLLVGGLNATNATYYDKLNYNFIRDIAPVASLIRTSFVMVVNPTVPGKTVPEFIAYAKTSPGKINYASAGTGTATHLTGELFKMMAGVDMVHVPYRGGGPAFNDLLAGQVQVMFPTTVSSIGYIRAGRLRALAVTAATREEVLPGIPTVVSLCRATRRASGTA
;
A
#
# COMPACT_ATOMS: atom_id res chain seq x y z
N MET A 1 27.79 -4.71 -1.22
CA MET A 1 28.00 -4.67 -2.68
C MET A 1 29.44 -5.03 -2.97
N ARG A 2 29.66 -5.96 -3.92
CA ARG A 2 31.01 -6.51 -4.20
C ARG A 2 31.47 -6.23 -5.64
N ALA A 3 30.59 -5.70 -6.49
CA ALA A 3 30.92 -5.34 -7.85
C ALA A 3 31.73 -4.03 -7.87
N PRO A 4 32.76 -3.92 -8.76
CA PRO A 4 33.48 -2.67 -8.93
C PRO A 4 32.55 -1.56 -9.46
N ALA A 5 32.85 -0.32 -9.11
CA ALA A 5 32.06 0.86 -9.54
C ALA A 5 32.54 1.35 -10.93
N ASP A 6 32.55 0.46 -11.92
CA ASP A 6 33.05 0.68 -13.29
C ASP A 6 31.93 1.00 -14.30
N GLY A 7 30.67 1.07 -13.85
CA GLY A 7 29.51 1.36 -14.69
C GLY A 7 28.92 0.16 -15.44
N TYR A 8 29.53 -1.02 -15.37
CA TYR A 8 29.05 -2.21 -16.08
C TYR A 8 28.07 -3.06 -15.25
N THR A 9 27.92 -2.76 -13.95
CA THR A 9 26.97 -3.46 -13.09
C THR A 9 25.81 -2.55 -12.74
N LEU A 10 24.61 -2.89 -13.19
CA LEU A 10 23.37 -2.18 -12.88
C LEU A 10 22.55 -2.95 -11.86
N LEU A 11 21.96 -2.23 -10.91
CA LEU A 11 21.08 -2.76 -9.91
C LEU A 11 19.67 -2.19 -10.10
N LEU A 12 18.67 -3.06 -10.33
CA LEU A 12 17.28 -2.66 -10.30
C LEU A 12 16.82 -2.57 -8.84
N VAL A 13 16.39 -1.39 -8.45
CA VAL A 13 16.00 -1.09 -7.06
C VAL A 13 14.54 -0.65 -6.99
N GLY A 14 13.93 -0.86 -5.83
CA GLY A 14 12.58 -0.40 -5.51
C GLY A 14 12.49 0.11 -4.08
N GLY A 15 11.30 0.51 -3.64
CA GLY A 15 11.06 1.07 -2.31
C GLY A 15 11.58 0.21 -1.16
N LEU A 16 11.58 -1.11 -1.30
CA LEU A 16 12.16 -2.05 -0.32
C LEU A 16 13.62 -1.77 0.00
N ASN A 17 14.41 -1.40 -1.00
CA ASN A 17 15.83 -1.14 -0.81
C ASN A 17 16.07 0.11 0.04
N ALA A 18 15.22 1.13 -0.14
CA ALA A 18 15.26 2.34 0.69
C ALA A 18 14.77 2.04 2.12
N THR A 19 13.70 1.26 2.26
CA THR A 19 13.15 0.87 3.57
C THR A 19 14.13 0.05 4.39
N ASN A 20 14.88 -0.86 3.75
CA ASN A 20 15.86 -1.70 4.43
C ASN A 20 16.92 -0.87 5.16
N ALA A 21 17.25 0.32 4.66
CA ALA A 21 18.19 1.22 5.33
C ALA A 21 17.73 1.67 6.72
N THR A 22 16.41 1.66 6.98
CA THR A 22 15.84 2.01 8.29
C THR A 22 15.38 0.78 9.08
N TYR A 23 15.05 -0.31 8.39
CA TYR A 23 14.50 -1.51 9.02
C TYR A 23 15.57 -2.43 9.62
N TYR A 24 16.79 -2.45 9.05
CA TYR A 24 17.89 -3.29 9.51
C TYR A 24 19.00 -2.46 10.14
N ASP A 25 19.31 -2.70 11.40
CA ASP A 25 20.35 -1.97 12.14
C ASP A 25 21.79 -2.24 11.65
N LYS A 26 22.01 -3.36 10.98
CA LYS A 26 23.36 -3.81 10.57
C LYS A 26 23.39 -4.17 9.08
N LEU A 27 23.25 -3.16 8.22
CA LEU A 27 23.56 -3.31 6.80
C LEU A 27 25.04 -3.01 6.55
N ASN A 28 25.69 -3.82 5.73
CA ASN A 28 27.07 -3.63 5.29
C ASN A 28 27.20 -2.64 4.11
N TYR A 29 26.15 -1.86 3.84
CA TYR A 29 26.10 -0.81 2.82
C TYR A 29 25.10 0.27 3.24
N ASN A 30 25.28 1.48 2.69
CA ASN A 30 24.32 2.57 2.80
C ASN A 30 23.66 2.80 1.45
N PHE A 31 22.37 2.54 1.34
CA PHE A 31 21.64 2.60 0.07
C PHE A 31 21.68 3.99 -0.58
N ILE A 32 21.64 5.05 0.21
CA ILE A 32 21.63 6.43 -0.31
C ILE A 32 23.03 6.88 -0.72
N ARG A 33 24.06 6.52 0.05
CA ARG A 33 25.43 6.96 -0.15
C ARG A 33 26.20 6.11 -1.18
N ASP A 34 25.97 4.80 -1.16
CA ASP A 34 26.82 3.83 -1.86
C ASP A 34 26.27 3.41 -3.23
N ILE A 35 25.10 3.98 -3.66
CA ILE A 35 24.49 3.72 -4.96
C ILE A 35 24.32 5.03 -5.73
N ALA A 36 24.85 5.05 -6.96
CA ALA A 36 24.61 6.16 -7.88
C ALA A 36 23.29 5.92 -8.64
N PRO A 37 22.26 6.79 -8.54
CA PRO A 37 21.03 6.66 -9.31
C PRO A 37 21.32 6.98 -10.78
N VAL A 38 20.85 6.10 -11.68
CA VAL A 38 21.02 6.26 -13.14
C VAL A 38 19.73 6.76 -13.77
N ALA A 39 18.60 6.09 -13.52
CA ALA A 39 17.31 6.45 -14.08
C ALA A 39 16.15 5.96 -13.21
N SER A 40 15.04 6.71 -13.25
CA SER A 40 13.76 6.25 -12.73
C SER A 40 13.00 5.58 -13.88
N LEU A 41 12.76 4.27 -13.77
CA LEU A 41 12.12 3.49 -14.83
C LEU A 41 10.60 3.52 -14.72
N ILE A 42 10.08 3.59 -13.49
CA ILE A 42 8.64 3.43 -13.25
C ILE A 42 8.25 4.20 -11.99
N ARG A 43 7.07 4.80 -12.04
CA ARG A 43 6.37 5.32 -10.86
C ARG A 43 5.05 4.57 -10.74
N THR A 44 4.79 4.00 -9.56
CA THR A 44 3.55 3.27 -9.32
C THR A 44 2.87 3.80 -8.07
N SER A 45 1.55 3.81 -8.08
CA SER A 45 0.71 4.11 -6.94
C SER A 45 0.12 2.84 -6.37
N PHE A 46 -0.36 2.96 -5.15
CA PHE A 46 -1.09 1.91 -4.45
C PHE A 46 -2.58 2.27 -4.40
N VAL A 47 -3.42 1.27 -4.32
CA VAL A 47 -4.85 1.43 -4.16
C VAL A 47 -5.32 0.63 -2.95
N MET A 48 -6.13 1.24 -2.12
CA MET A 48 -6.81 0.52 -1.05
C MET A 48 -7.95 -0.28 -1.68
N VAL A 49 -7.85 -1.59 -1.61
CA VAL A 49 -8.90 -2.52 -2.07
C VAL A 49 -9.42 -3.34 -0.91
N VAL A 50 -10.72 -3.61 -0.95
CA VAL A 50 -11.40 -4.47 0.03
C VAL A 50 -12.17 -5.58 -0.68
N ASN A 51 -12.36 -6.70 0.02
CA ASN A 51 -13.31 -7.71 -0.41
C ASN A 51 -14.73 -7.09 -0.46
N PRO A 52 -15.56 -7.35 -1.47
CA PRO A 52 -16.90 -6.77 -1.59
C PRO A 52 -17.85 -7.04 -0.41
N THR A 53 -17.58 -8.08 0.39
CA THR A 53 -18.36 -8.39 1.60
C THR A 53 -18.10 -7.44 2.77
N VAL A 54 -16.98 -6.69 2.73
CA VAL A 54 -16.64 -5.72 3.78
C VAL A 54 -17.65 -4.57 3.75
N PRO A 55 -18.25 -4.18 4.88
CA PRO A 55 -19.10 -3.01 4.96
C PRO A 55 -18.36 -1.72 4.60
N GLY A 56 -19.09 -0.79 3.98
CA GLY A 56 -18.53 0.50 3.57
C GLY A 56 -18.07 0.53 2.10
N LYS A 57 -18.45 1.61 1.42
CA LYS A 57 -18.13 1.87 0.01
C LYS A 57 -17.11 3.00 -0.15
N THR A 58 -16.78 3.66 0.95
CA THR A 58 -15.85 4.78 1.02
C THR A 58 -14.84 4.57 2.15
N VAL A 59 -13.72 5.26 2.11
CA VAL A 59 -12.71 5.20 3.19
C VAL A 59 -13.28 5.66 4.54
N PRO A 60 -14.05 6.76 4.67
CA PRO A 60 -14.68 7.11 5.94
C PRO A 60 -15.60 6.02 6.49
N GLU A 61 -16.42 5.38 5.65
CA GLU A 61 -17.29 4.29 6.07
C GLU A 61 -16.49 3.06 6.52
N PHE A 62 -15.40 2.73 5.80
CA PHE A 62 -14.49 1.67 6.21
C PHE A 62 -13.82 1.97 7.56
N ILE A 63 -13.36 3.22 7.77
CA ILE A 63 -12.79 3.63 9.05
C ILE A 63 -13.80 3.51 10.19
N ALA A 64 -15.04 3.95 9.96
CA ALA A 64 -16.11 3.81 10.95
C ALA A 64 -16.34 2.34 11.29
N TYR A 65 -16.45 1.47 10.30
CA TYR A 65 -16.56 0.03 10.49
C TYR A 65 -15.34 -0.56 11.24
N ALA A 66 -14.13 -0.19 10.87
CA ALA A 66 -12.92 -0.69 11.51
C ALA A 66 -12.84 -0.32 13.00
N LYS A 67 -13.28 0.89 13.35
CA LYS A 67 -13.34 1.36 14.75
C LYS A 67 -14.35 0.60 15.61
N THR A 68 -15.41 0.07 15.03
CA THR A 68 -16.38 -0.78 15.75
C THR A 68 -15.92 -2.22 15.91
N SER A 69 -14.86 -2.62 15.24
CA SER A 69 -14.36 -4.00 15.20
C SER A 69 -12.83 -4.06 15.36
N PRO A 70 -12.26 -3.52 16.46
CA PRO A 70 -10.81 -3.49 16.66
C PRO A 70 -10.24 -4.91 16.66
N GLY A 71 -9.11 -5.10 15.97
CA GLY A 71 -8.40 -6.38 15.86
C GLY A 71 -9.13 -7.49 15.07
N LYS A 72 -10.28 -7.20 14.44
CA LYS A 72 -11.04 -8.20 13.66
C LYS A 72 -10.87 -8.07 12.15
N ILE A 73 -10.23 -7.01 11.69
CA ILE A 73 -9.96 -6.79 10.26
C ILE A 73 -8.53 -7.22 9.97
N ASN A 74 -8.40 -8.20 9.08
CA ASN A 74 -7.10 -8.65 8.59
C ASN A 74 -6.74 -7.88 7.33
N TYR A 75 -5.53 -7.30 7.29
CA TYR A 75 -5.00 -6.74 6.06
C TYR A 75 -3.82 -7.55 5.54
N ALA A 76 -3.84 -7.83 4.24
CA ALA A 76 -2.82 -8.60 3.56
C ALA A 76 -1.69 -7.72 3.05
N SER A 77 -0.47 -8.26 3.06
CA SER A 77 0.68 -7.67 2.36
C SER A 77 1.46 -8.74 1.57
N ALA A 78 2.28 -8.29 0.64
CA ALA A 78 3.19 -9.17 -0.10
C ALA A 78 4.41 -9.63 0.75
N GLY A 79 4.40 -9.33 2.04
CA GLY A 79 5.43 -9.69 3.03
C GLY A 79 5.81 -8.51 3.92
N THR A 80 6.40 -8.83 5.07
CA THR A 80 6.87 -7.83 6.03
C THR A 80 7.92 -6.92 5.41
N GLY A 81 7.83 -5.61 5.66
CA GLY A 81 8.74 -4.59 5.11
C GLY A 81 8.45 -4.17 3.66
N THR A 82 7.54 -4.85 2.95
CA THR A 82 7.13 -4.45 1.60
C THR A 82 6.34 -3.14 1.60
N ALA A 83 6.29 -2.46 0.47
CA ALA A 83 5.50 -1.23 0.34
C ALA A 83 4.01 -1.45 0.64
N THR A 84 3.46 -2.63 0.33
CA THR A 84 2.08 -3.00 0.67
C THR A 84 1.86 -3.11 2.19
N HIS A 85 2.86 -3.60 2.93
CA HIS A 85 2.85 -3.62 4.40
C HIS A 85 2.90 -2.20 4.96
N LEU A 86 3.91 -1.41 4.54
CA LEU A 86 4.12 -0.06 5.06
C LEU A 86 2.93 0.88 4.78
N THR A 87 2.31 0.74 3.60
CA THR A 87 1.09 1.50 3.29
C THR A 87 -0.06 1.14 4.23
N GLY A 88 -0.21 -0.14 4.58
CA GLY A 88 -1.18 -0.60 5.56
C GLY A 88 -0.93 -0.05 6.96
N GLU A 89 0.31 -0.10 7.44
CA GLU A 89 0.69 0.45 8.75
C GLU A 89 0.51 1.97 8.81
N LEU A 90 0.90 2.68 7.73
CA LEU A 90 0.66 4.12 7.63
C LEU A 90 -0.85 4.44 7.68
N PHE A 91 -1.67 3.67 6.97
CA PHE A 91 -3.12 3.84 7.02
C PHE A 91 -3.67 3.62 8.44
N LYS A 92 -3.24 2.54 9.14
CA LYS A 92 -3.64 2.27 10.53
C LYS A 92 -3.33 3.45 11.43
N MET A 93 -2.11 3.97 11.35
CA MET A 93 -1.64 5.11 12.14
C MET A 93 -2.46 6.38 11.85
N MET A 94 -2.68 6.70 10.57
CA MET A 94 -3.39 7.92 10.17
C MET A 94 -4.88 7.89 10.47
N ALA A 95 -5.51 6.72 10.35
CA ALA A 95 -6.95 6.53 10.56
C ALA A 95 -7.31 6.20 12.02
N GLY A 96 -6.33 5.86 12.85
CA GLY A 96 -6.53 5.43 14.22
C GLY A 96 -7.38 4.15 14.30
N VAL A 97 -7.08 3.16 13.44
CA VAL A 97 -7.78 1.88 13.36
C VAL A 97 -6.84 0.73 13.72
N ASP A 98 -7.38 -0.28 14.39
CA ASP A 98 -6.67 -1.50 14.70
C ASP A 98 -7.02 -2.59 13.69
N MET A 99 -6.00 -3.01 12.90
CA MET A 99 -6.09 -4.08 11.92
C MET A 99 -4.92 -5.04 12.09
N VAL A 100 -5.17 -6.33 11.90
CA VAL A 100 -4.15 -7.38 12.02
C VAL A 100 -3.42 -7.55 10.70
N HIS A 101 -2.09 -7.49 10.73
CA HIS A 101 -1.27 -7.72 9.56
C HIS A 101 -1.11 -9.22 9.28
N VAL A 102 -1.40 -9.62 8.04
CA VAL A 102 -1.20 -10.98 7.53
C VAL A 102 -0.18 -10.94 6.40
N PRO A 103 1.09 -11.29 6.64
CA PRO A 103 2.13 -11.30 5.62
C PRO A 103 2.06 -12.55 4.75
N TYR A 104 2.16 -12.37 3.43
CA TYR A 104 2.23 -13.44 2.44
C TYR A 104 3.60 -13.49 1.74
N ARG A 105 3.90 -14.60 1.09
CA ARG A 105 5.10 -14.74 0.25
C ARG A 105 4.86 -14.20 -1.16
N GLY A 106 4.50 -12.91 -1.26
CA GLY A 106 4.20 -12.22 -2.51
C GLY A 106 2.73 -11.85 -2.68
N GLY A 107 2.41 -11.12 -3.75
CA GLY A 107 1.06 -10.61 -4.03
C GLY A 107 0.06 -11.70 -4.43
N GLY A 108 0.49 -12.74 -5.17
CA GLY A 108 -0.41 -13.78 -5.66
C GLY A 108 -1.22 -14.47 -4.55
N PRO A 109 -0.58 -15.12 -3.57
CA PRO A 109 -1.27 -15.72 -2.43
C PRO A 109 -2.13 -14.72 -1.65
N ALA A 110 -1.66 -13.48 -1.46
CA ALA A 110 -2.41 -12.42 -0.79
C ALA A 110 -3.72 -12.08 -1.53
N PHE A 111 -3.69 -11.99 -2.87
CA PHE A 111 -4.89 -11.79 -3.67
C PHE A 111 -5.86 -12.95 -3.59
N ASN A 112 -5.39 -14.19 -3.57
CA ASN A 112 -6.27 -15.36 -3.45
C ASN A 112 -7.09 -15.30 -2.17
N ASP A 113 -6.46 -15.03 -1.03
CA ASP A 113 -7.14 -14.94 0.25
C ASP A 113 -8.01 -13.70 0.37
N LEU A 114 -7.61 -12.57 -0.23
CA LEU A 114 -8.45 -11.38 -0.30
C LEU A 114 -9.73 -11.63 -1.12
N LEU A 115 -9.60 -12.31 -2.26
CA LEU A 115 -10.74 -12.66 -3.11
C LEU A 115 -11.66 -13.69 -2.46
N ALA A 116 -11.11 -14.59 -1.65
CA ALA A 116 -11.86 -15.57 -0.86
C ALA A 116 -12.46 -14.97 0.43
N GLY A 117 -12.11 -13.72 0.80
CA GLY A 117 -12.61 -13.07 2.01
C GLY A 117 -11.90 -13.49 3.31
N GLN A 118 -10.82 -14.27 3.23
CA GLN A 118 -10.03 -14.67 4.41
C GLN A 118 -9.31 -13.48 5.04
N VAL A 119 -8.95 -12.50 4.21
CA VAL A 119 -8.49 -11.18 4.62
C VAL A 119 -9.40 -10.11 4.00
N GLN A 120 -9.55 -8.97 4.67
CA GLN A 120 -10.57 -7.98 4.34
C GLN A 120 -10.07 -6.86 3.46
N VAL A 121 -8.79 -6.48 3.60
CA VAL A 121 -8.21 -5.31 2.94
C VAL A 121 -6.77 -5.57 2.50
N MET A 122 -6.35 -4.90 1.43
CA MET A 122 -4.98 -4.91 0.94
C MET A 122 -4.67 -3.55 0.28
N PHE A 123 -3.38 -3.20 0.23
CA PHE A 123 -2.87 -1.99 -0.44
C PHE A 123 -1.91 -2.37 -1.58
N PRO A 124 -2.39 -3.04 -2.64
CA PRO A 124 -1.57 -3.44 -3.78
C PRO A 124 -1.27 -2.27 -4.71
N THR A 125 -0.38 -2.49 -5.68
CA THR A 125 -0.21 -1.53 -6.77
C THR A 125 -1.47 -1.49 -7.64
N THR A 126 -1.79 -0.33 -8.20
CA THR A 126 -2.95 -0.17 -9.09
C THR A 126 -2.89 -1.17 -10.24
N VAL A 127 -1.70 -1.33 -10.84
CA VAL A 127 -1.50 -2.25 -11.99
C VAL A 127 -1.85 -3.69 -11.64
N SER A 128 -1.45 -4.19 -10.46
CA SER A 128 -1.70 -5.58 -10.06
C SER A 128 -3.17 -5.87 -9.70
N SER A 129 -3.95 -4.84 -9.38
CA SER A 129 -5.33 -4.99 -8.88
C SER A 129 -6.42 -4.58 -9.86
N ILE A 130 -6.07 -3.82 -10.91
CA ILE A 130 -7.05 -3.22 -11.84
C ILE A 130 -7.98 -4.25 -12.50
N GLY A 131 -7.47 -5.42 -12.84
CA GLY A 131 -8.27 -6.51 -13.41
C GLY A 131 -9.37 -6.99 -12.47
N TYR A 132 -9.05 -7.16 -11.20
CA TYR A 132 -10.03 -7.58 -10.17
C TYR A 132 -11.04 -6.46 -9.85
N ILE A 133 -10.60 -5.20 -9.87
CA ILE A 133 -11.47 -4.04 -9.64
C ILE A 133 -12.48 -3.92 -10.79
N ARG A 134 -12.02 -3.98 -12.04
CA ARG A 134 -12.89 -3.90 -13.23
C ARG A 134 -13.87 -5.06 -13.34
N ALA A 135 -13.44 -6.24 -12.89
CA ALA A 135 -14.31 -7.43 -12.82
C ALA A 135 -15.29 -7.40 -11.61
N GLY A 136 -15.27 -6.35 -10.78
CA GLY A 136 -16.11 -6.25 -9.59
C GLY A 136 -15.78 -7.24 -8.47
N ARG A 137 -14.65 -7.96 -8.60
CA ARG A 137 -14.22 -8.95 -7.61
C ARG A 137 -13.56 -8.32 -6.39
N LEU A 138 -13.04 -7.11 -6.53
CA LEU A 138 -12.55 -6.26 -5.43
C LEU A 138 -13.14 -4.87 -5.55
N ARG A 139 -13.36 -4.22 -4.42
CA ARG A 139 -13.80 -2.83 -4.36
C ARG A 139 -12.61 -1.92 -4.04
N ALA A 140 -12.33 -0.96 -4.92
CA ALA A 140 -11.36 0.10 -4.66
C ALA A 140 -12.00 1.22 -3.86
N LEU A 141 -11.32 1.70 -2.81
CA LEU A 141 -11.81 2.78 -1.94
C LEU A 141 -11.04 4.08 -2.15
N ALA A 142 -9.74 4.03 -2.35
CA ALA A 142 -8.90 5.21 -2.61
C ALA A 142 -7.57 4.82 -3.25
N VAL A 143 -6.96 5.74 -3.99
CA VAL A 143 -5.59 5.62 -4.50
C VAL A 143 -4.63 6.48 -3.70
N THR A 144 -3.38 6.04 -3.54
CA THR A 144 -2.35 6.79 -2.80
C THR A 144 -1.68 7.89 -3.64
N ALA A 145 -1.96 7.94 -4.93
CA ALA A 145 -1.47 8.98 -5.81
C ALA A 145 -1.92 10.37 -5.35
N ALA A 146 -1.11 11.40 -5.60
CA ALA A 146 -1.45 12.79 -5.28
C ALA A 146 -2.60 13.32 -6.15
N THR A 147 -2.72 12.80 -7.38
CA THR A 147 -3.77 13.11 -8.35
C THR A 147 -4.58 11.86 -8.68
N ARG A 148 -5.80 12.04 -9.20
CA ARG A 148 -6.60 10.91 -9.66
C ARG A 148 -5.89 10.17 -10.78
N GLU A 149 -6.05 8.85 -10.82
CA GLU A 149 -5.50 8.01 -11.87
C GLU A 149 -6.51 7.85 -13.01
N GLU A 150 -6.05 8.03 -14.25
CA GLU A 150 -6.88 7.85 -15.44
C GLU A 150 -7.45 6.43 -15.55
N VAL A 151 -6.71 5.44 -15.06
CA VAL A 151 -7.13 4.03 -15.09
C VAL A 151 -8.22 3.70 -14.08
N LEU A 152 -8.41 4.57 -13.04
CA LEU A 152 -9.43 4.47 -11.99
C LEU A 152 -10.08 5.85 -11.74
N PRO A 153 -10.74 6.47 -12.74
CA PRO A 153 -11.18 7.88 -12.67
C PRO A 153 -12.21 8.14 -11.59
N GLY A 154 -12.99 7.14 -11.20
CA GLY A 154 -14.01 7.22 -10.16
C GLY A 154 -13.48 7.08 -8.73
N ILE A 155 -12.20 6.71 -8.55
CA ILE A 155 -11.65 6.44 -7.23
C ILE A 155 -10.96 7.70 -6.68
N PRO A 156 -11.31 8.16 -5.46
CA PRO A 156 -10.71 9.34 -4.85
C PRO A 156 -9.26 9.08 -4.44
N THR A 157 -8.49 10.16 -4.28
CA THR A 157 -7.14 10.07 -3.71
C THR A 157 -7.22 10.12 -2.17
N VAL A 158 -6.30 9.44 -1.48
CA VAL A 158 -6.19 9.52 -0.01
C VAL A 158 -6.00 10.97 0.45
N VAL A 159 -5.23 11.75 -0.30
CA VAL A 159 -5.00 13.18 0.01
C VAL A 159 -6.29 13.99 0.00
N SER A 160 -7.20 13.73 -0.95
CA SER A 160 -8.50 14.43 -1.00
C SER A 160 -9.37 14.08 0.19
N LEU A 161 -9.30 12.84 0.67
CA LEU A 161 -10.05 12.37 1.83
C LEU A 161 -9.51 12.95 3.14
N CYS A 162 -8.19 13.01 3.32
CA CYS A 162 -7.57 13.63 4.50
C CYS A 162 -7.90 15.13 4.60
N ARG A 163 -7.94 15.85 3.47
CA ARG A 163 -8.34 17.27 3.45
C ARG A 163 -9.81 17.44 3.82
N ALA A 164 -10.69 16.59 3.33
CA ALA A 164 -12.12 16.63 3.64
C ALA A 164 -12.38 16.37 5.13
N THR A 165 -11.67 15.39 5.72
CA THR A 165 -11.80 15.05 7.14
C THR A 165 -11.32 16.20 8.05
N ARG A 166 -10.21 16.87 7.71
CA ARG A 166 -9.72 18.06 8.46
C ARG A 166 -10.70 19.23 8.40
N ARG A 167 -11.35 19.46 7.25
CA ARG A 167 -12.36 20.51 7.12
C ARG A 167 -13.62 20.21 7.95
N ALA A 168 -14.00 18.94 8.05
CA ALA A 168 -15.18 18.52 8.83
C ALA A 168 -14.92 18.58 10.35
N SER A 169 -13.67 18.41 10.79
CA SER A 169 -13.26 18.47 12.21
C SER A 169 -12.95 19.88 12.71
N GLY A 170 -13.01 20.92 11.86
CA GLY A 170 -12.83 22.33 12.27
C GLY A 170 -11.42 22.70 12.75
N THR A 171 -10.44 21.83 12.58
CA THR A 171 -9.03 22.13 12.88
C THR A 171 -8.38 22.72 11.63
N ALA A 172 -8.27 24.05 11.63
CA ALA A 172 -7.46 24.82 10.69
C ALA A 172 -5.96 24.68 10.99
#